data_6be80228d986a7c83192d30c58d91e86
#
_entry.id   6be80228d986a7c83192d30c58d91e86
#
_cell.length_a   1.000
_cell.length_b   1.000
_cell.length_c   1.000
_cell.angle_alpha   90.00
_cell.angle_beta   90.00
_cell.angle_gamma   90.00
#
_symmetry.space_group_name_H-M   'P 1'
#
loop_
_entity.id
_entity.type
_entity.pdbx_description
1 polymer ?
#
loop_
_entity_poly.entity_id
_entity_poly.type
_entity_poly.pdbx_seq_one_letter_code
_entity_poly.pdbx_strand_id
1 'polypeptide(L)'
;MNKTGVIIGILVISIILLIVISMSSPPDETFDVDMTRTHGSISTALGSPILGDPLAPITIVEFGDYQCHQCYNWFHDTKPMIMRDYIETGKVNLVFVDFAFLGKDSPRAAQATYCADDQNKYWEYHNSLYTSQEPKIDNGWASSERLKAFAFDLNLDMEMFNECLDSEKYSKRVQYNSQQARDNGVRGTPGFFIVDSDYNQTQIGGAQPFSVFQKILDSMI
;
A
#
# COMPACT_ATOMS: atom_id res chain seq x y z
N MET A 1 33.71 -55.13 -5.66
CA MET A 1 32.87 -53.92 -5.97
C MET A 1 33.50 -53.25 -7.19
N ASN A 2 32.78 -53.23 -8.31
CA ASN A 2 33.33 -52.70 -9.57
C ASN A 2 33.40 -51.16 -9.49
N LYS A 3 34.60 -50.60 -9.71
CA LYS A 3 34.84 -49.16 -9.70
C LYS A 3 33.88 -48.38 -10.63
N THR A 4 33.47 -49.02 -11.70
CA THR A 4 32.50 -48.46 -12.68
C THR A 4 31.11 -48.24 -12.09
N GLY A 5 30.63 -49.12 -11.20
CA GLY A 5 29.33 -48.96 -10.56
C GLY A 5 29.29 -47.81 -9.56
N VAL A 6 30.40 -47.51 -8.89
CA VAL A 6 30.52 -46.38 -7.94
C VAL A 6 30.51 -45.05 -8.67
N ILE A 7 31.20 -44.93 -9.82
CA ILE A 7 31.27 -43.71 -10.63
C ILE A 7 29.89 -43.36 -11.24
N ILE A 8 29.13 -44.36 -11.72
CA ILE A 8 27.77 -44.17 -12.27
C ILE A 8 26.83 -43.73 -11.16
N GLY A 9 26.90 -44.32 -9.95
CA GLY A 9 26.09 -43.94 -8.81
C GLY A 9 26.32 -42.46 -8.38
N ILE A 10 27.56 -42.01 -8.35
CA ILE A 10 27.91 -40.63 -7.98
C ILE A 10 27.42 -39.64 -9.05
N LEU A 11 27.52 -39.95 -10.34
CA LEU A 11 27.06 -39.13 -11.44
C LEU A 11 25.54 -38.99 -11.44
N VAL A 12 24.78 -40.06 -11.17
CA VAL A 12 23.29 -40.01 -11.08
C VAL A 12 22.85 -39.19 -9.88
N ILE A 13 23.47 -39.33 -8.72
CA ILE A 13 23.16 -38.53 -7.53
C ILE A 13 23.45 -37.06 -7.77
N SER A 14 24.55 -36.70 -8.43
CA SER A 14 24.90 -35.31 -8.76
C SER A 14 23.91 -34.68 -9.74
N ILE A 15 23.41 -35.42 -10.73
CA ILE A 15 22.40 -34.95 -11.67
C ILE A 15 21.07 -34.75 -10.98
N ILE A 16 20.64 -35.65 -10.11
CA ILE A 16 19.37 -35.51 -9.32
C ILE A 16 19.47 -34.30 -8.39
N LEU A 17 20.61 -34.07 -7.74
CA LEU A 17 20.81 -32.91 -6.88
C LEU A 17 20.74 -31.58 -7.65
N LEU A 18 21.32 -31.53 -8.87
CA LEU A 18 21.26 -30.35 -9.74
C LEU A 18 19.84 -30.09 -10.27
N ILE A 19 19.08 -31.14 -10.56
CA ILE A 19 17.67 -31.00 -10.99
C ILE A 19 16.79 -30.48 -9.84
N VAL A 20 16.98 -30.95 -8.61
CA VAL A 20 16.22 -30.48 -7.44
C VAL A 20 16.55 -29.02 -7.11
N ILE A 21 17.81 -28.60 -7.23
CA ILE A 21 18.19 -27.20 -7.03
C ILE A 21 17.62 -26.27 -8.13
N SER A 22 17.50 -26.79 -9.36
CA SER A 22 16.93 -26.04 -10.50
C SER A 22 15.41 -25.88 -10.41
N MET A 23 14.70 -26.70 -9.62
CA MET A 23 13.23 -26.63 -9.47
C MET A 23 12.76 -25.82 -8.26
N SER A 24 13.67 -25.26 -7.46
CA SER A 24 13.32 -24.47 -6.27
C SER A 24 13.55 -22.97 -6.44
N SER A 25 13.43 -22.44 -7.65
CA SER A 25 13.22 -21.00 -7.81
C SER A 25 11.83 -20.70 -7.30
N PRO A 26 11.67 -19.78 -6.33
CA PRO A 26 10.34 -19.37 -5.93
C PRO A 26 9.60 -18.84 -7.17
N PRO A 27 8.30 -19.06 -7.31
CA PRO A 27 7.53 -18.49 -8.40
C PRO A 27 7.80 -16.99 -8.42
N ASP A 28 8.11 -16.46 -9.58
CA ASP A 28 8.14 -15.02 -9.80
C ASP A 28 6.70 -14.55 -9.58
N GLU A 29 6.44 -13.98 -8.40
CA GLU A 29 5.13 -13.42 -8.07
C GLU A 29 4.87 -12.23 -9.00
N THR A 30 4.39 -12.53 -10.19
CA THR A 30 3.76 -11.55 -11.04
C THR A 30 2.44 -11.20 -10.38
N PHE A 31 2.38 -10.04 -9.72
CA PHE A 31 1.11 -9.49 -9.28
C PHE A 31 0.20 -9.38 -10.51
N ASP A 32 -0.92 -10.10 -10.52
CA ASP A 32 -1.97 -9.95 -11.54
C ASP A 32 -2.73 -8.64 -11.23
N VAL A 33 -2.02 -7.53 -11.40
CA VAL A 33 -2.52 -6.17 -11.16
C VAL A 33 -2.57 -5.47 -12.51
N ASP A 34 -3.69 -4.84 -12.79
CA ASP A 34 -3.81 -3.95 -13.94
C ASP A 34 -2.87 -2.74 -13.78
N MET A 35 -1.66 -2.87 -14.33
CA MET A 35 -0.62 -1.84 -14.30
C MET A 35 -0.99 -0.60 -15.12
N THR A 36 -2.13 -0.59 -15.81
CA THR A 36 -2.59 0.55 -16.61
C THR A 36 -3.37 1.58 -15.81
N ARG A 37 -3.78 1.27 -14.57
CA ARG A 37 -4.53 2.23 -13.75
C ARG A 37 -3.69 3.46 -13.42
N THR A 38 -4.03 4.57 -14.03
CA THR A 38 -3.38 5.87 -13.81
C THR A 38 -4.42 6.94 -13.51
N HIS A 39 -4.02 7.97 -12.76
CA HIS A 39 -4.78 9.19 -12.57
C HIS A 39 -3.87 10.36 -12.94
N GLY A 40 -4.17 11.03 -14.05
CA GLY A 40 -3.25 11.98 -14.66
C GLY A 40 -1.93 11.30 -15.04
N SER A 41 -0.81 11.85 -14.61
CA SER A 41 0.54 11.28 -14.81
C SER A 41 0.91 10.21 -13.77
N ILE A 42 0.05 9.95 -12.77
CA ILE A 42 0.39 9.13 -11.60
C ILE A 42 -0.12 7.71 -11.80
N SER A 43 0.79 6.74 -11.75
CA SER A 43 0.39 5.33 -11.65
C SER A 43 -0.15 5.03 -10.26
N THR A 44 -1.41 4.61 -10.21
CA THR A 44 -2.08 4.15 -8.97
C THR A 44 -2.38 2.66 -9.02
N ALA A 45 -1.81 1.95 -9.99
CA ALA A 45 -2.02 0.52 -10.21
C ALA A 45 -1.73 -0.32 -8.95
N LEU A 46 -0.66 0.02 -8.25
CA LEU A 46 -0.26 -0.64 -7.00
C LEU A 46 -0.65 0.15 -5.73
N GLY A 47 -1.49 1.18 -5.85
CA GLY A 47 -2.10 1.86 -4.70
C GLY A 47 -3.25 1.05 -4.08
N SER A 48 -3.98 1.66 -3.16
CA SER A 48 -5.15 1.06 -2.50
C SER A 48 -6.26 0.70 -3.50
N PRO A 49 -7.24 -0.12 -3.10
CA PRO A 49 -8.56 -0.08 -3.73
C PRO A 49 -9.13 1.36 -3.73
N ILE A 50 -9.98 1.66 -4.70
CA ILE A 50 -10.64 2.96 -4.76
C ILE A 50 -11.63 3.07 -3.60
N LEU A 51 -11.57 4.19 -2.87
CA LEU A 51 -12.55 4.56 -1.85
C LEU A 51 -13.60 5.48 -2.48
N GLY A 52 -14.86 5.09 -2.44
CA GLY A 52 -15.95 5.80 -3.09
C GLY A 52 -16.37 5.20 -4.42
N ASP A 53 -17.08 5.97 -5.24
CA ASP A 53 -17.51 5.54 -6.57
C ASP A 53 -16.31 5.50 -7.53
N PRO A 54 -15.97 4.35 -8.12
CA PRO A 54 -14.89 4.26 -9.10
C PRO A 54 -15.15 5.08 -10.37
N LEU A 55 -16.40 5.50 -10.63
CA LEU A 55 -16.78 6.36 -11.74
C LEU A 55 -16.88 7.84 -11.40
N ALA A 56 -16.52 8.23 -10.17
CA ALA A 56 -16.48 9.63 -9.77
C ALA A 56 -15.57 10.45 -10.69
N PRO A 57 -16.00 11.67 -11.10
CA PRO A 57 -15.26 12.47 -12.07
C PRO A 57 -13.93 13.04 -11.55
N ILE A 58 -13.73 13.03 -10.24
CA ILE A 58 -12.51 13.55 -9.61
C ILE A 58 -11.91 12.47 -8.72
N THR A 59 -10.59 12.31 -8.82
CA THR A 59 -9.83 11.41 -7.92
C THR A 59 -8.87 12.22 -7.06
N ILE A 60 -8.87 11.97 -5.76
CA ILE A 60 -7.80 12.37 -4.86
C ILE A 60 -6.82 11.21 -4.76
N VAL A 61 -5.57 11.43 -5.17
CA VAL A 61 -4.46 10.51 -4.92
C VAL A 61 -3.68 11.03 -3.72
N GLU A 62 -3.70 10.28 -2.62
CA GLU A 62 -2.95 10.60 -1.40
C GLU A 62 -1.68 9.76 -1.33
N PHE A 63 -0.53 10.42 -1.22
CA PHE A 63 0.73 9.78 -0.84
C PHE A 63 0.94 9.92 0.66
N GLY A 64 0.94 8.79 1.37
CA GLY A 64 0.95 8.79 2.82
C GLY A 64 1.91 7.78 3.45
N ASP A 65 2.18 7.98 4.74
CA ASP A 65 2.97 7.10 5.59
C ASP A 65 2.23 6.88 6.91
N TYR A 66 2.07 5.64 7.34
CA TYR A 66 1.34 5.32 8.56
C TYR A 66 2.02 5.80 9.84
N GLN A 67 3.30 6.16 9.81
CA GLN A 67 4.01 6.78 10.93
C GLN A 67 4.04 8.32 10.85
N CYS A 68 3.44 8.91 9.82
CA CYS A 68 3.43 10.37 9.63
C CYS A 68 2.35 11.03 10.48
N HIS A 69 2.75 11.85 11.45
CA HIS A 69 1.81 12.60 12.29
C HIS A 69 0.95 13.61 11.49
N GLN A 70 1.48 14.18 10.41
CA GLN A 70 0.68 15.05 9.54
C GLN A 70 -0.38 14.26 8.76
N CYS A 71 -0.11 13.01 8.37
CA CYS A 71 -1.13 12.13 7.79
C CYS A 71 -2.22 11.81 8.82
N TYR A 72 -1.84 11.56 10.08
CA TYR A 72 -2.79 11.42 11.18
C TYR A 72 -3.71 12.64 11.31
N ASN A 73 -3.13 13.86 11.32
CA ASN A 73 -3.92 15.08 11.43
C ASN A 73 -4.89 15.22 10.26
N TRP A 74 -4.44 14.99 9.03
CA TRP A 74 -5.31 15.04 7.86
C TRP A 74 -6.42 13.99 7.92
N PHE A 75 -6.10 12.77 8.34
CA PHE A 75 -7.06 11.67 8.49
C PHE A 75 -8.18 12.01 9.48
N HIS A 76 -7.84 12.67 10.62
CA HIS A 76 -8.81 13.01 11.66
C HIS A 76 -9.52 14.33 11.42
N ASP A 77 -8.85 15.34 10.89
CA ASP A 77 -9.37 16.71 10.82
C ASP A 77 -10.00 17.05 9.46
N THR A 78 -9.46 16.52 8.35
CA THR A 78 -9.86 16.93 6.99
C THR A 78 -10.62 15.82 6.24
N LYS A 79 -10.11 14.59 6.25
CA LYS A 79 -10.70 13.45 5.53
C LYS A 79 -12.19 13.23 5.87
N PRO A 80 -12.68 13.34 7.12
CA PRO A 80 -14.08 13.12 7.42
C PRO A 80 -15.02 14.08 6.69
N MET A 81 -14.62 15.34 6.50
CA MET A 81 -15.41 16.32 5.74
C MET A 81 -15.38 16.02 4.25
N ILE A 82 -14.24 15.60 3.70
CA ILE A 82 -14.13 15.16 2.31
C ILE A 82 -14.99 13.92 2.07
N MET A 83 -14.97 12.96 2.99
CA MET A 83 -15.84 11.77 2.93
C MET A 83 -17.30 12.16 2.80
N ARG A 84 -17.81 12.95 3.74
CA ARG A 84 -19.22 13.35 3.82
C ARG A 84 -19.67 14.17 2.60
N ASP A 85 -18.88 15.19 2.20
CA ASP A 85 -19.35 16.22 1.26
C ASP A 85 -19.07 15.85 -0.20
N TYR A 86 -18.11 14.94 -0.45
CA TYR A 86 -17.66 14.62 -1.81
C TYR A 86 -17.63 13.13 -2.13
N ILE A 87 -17.07 12.27 -1.26
CA ILE A 87 -16.91 10.84 -1.58
C ILE A 87 -18.24 10.11 -1.48
N GLU A 88 -18.98 10.29 -0.38
CA GLU A 88 -20.30 9.67 -0.16
C GLU A 88 -21.36 10.20 -1.13
N THR A 89 -21.11 11.36 -1.73
CA THR A 89 -21.99 11.96 -2.75
C THR A 89 -21.64 11.55 -4.18
N GLY A 90 -20.62 10.72 -4.37
CA GLY A 90 -20.18 10.21 -5.67
C GLY A 90 -19.45 11.23 -6.55
N LYS A 91 -19.08 12.40 -6.02
CA LYS A 91 -18.39 13.45 -6.77
C LYS A 91 -16.87 13.22 -6.87
N VAL A 92 -16.32 12.56 -5.87
CA VAL A 92 -14.88 12.33 -5.71
C VAL A 92 -14.65 10.88 -5.25
N ASN A 93 -13.57 10.28 -5.68
CA ASN A 93 -13.04 9.08 -5.08
C ASN A 93 -11.61 9.33 -4.56
N LEU A 94 -11.09 8.38 -3.78
CA LEU A 94 -9.75 8.48 -3.19
C LEU A 94 -8.96 7.20 -3.41
N VAL A 95 -7.69 7.35 -3.77
CA VAL A 95 -6.69 6.29 -3.80
C VAL A 95 -5.54 6.68 -2.88
N PHE A 96 -5.17 5.78 -1.97
CA PHE A 96 -3.98 5.92 -1.14
C PHE A 96 -2.81 5.20 -1.80
N VAL A 97 -1.65 5.85 -1.84
CA VAL A 97 -0.40 5.31 -2.36
C VAL A 97 0.67 5.45 -1.29
N ASP A 98 1.33 4.35 -0.94
CA ASP A 98 2.33 4.38 0.13
C ASP A 98 3.55 5.20 -0.26
N PHE A 99 3.93 6.12 0.62
CA PHE A 99 5.25 6.73 0.63
C PHE A 99 5.90 6.46 2.00
N ALA A 100 6.23 5.20 2.22
CA ALA A 100 6.66 4.64 3.49
C ALA A 100 8.18 4.84 3.69
N PHE A 101 8.57 5.95 4.35
CA PHE A 101 9.98 6.33 4.52
C PHE A 101 10.34 6.82 5.93
N LEU A 102 9.34 6.99 6.82
CA LEU A 102 9.53 7.56 8.16
C LEU A 102 9.96 6.55 9.22
N GLY A 103 10.90 5.69 8.93
CA GLY A 103 11.40 4.72 9.90
C GLY A 103 11.24 3.29 9.42
N LYS A 104 11.70 2.34 10.23
CA LYS A 104 11.77 0.91 9.88
C LYS A 104 10.39 0.23 9.86
N ASP A 105 9.44 0.74 10.67
CA ASP A 105 8.12 0.13 10.79
C ASP A 105 7.15 0.62 9.69
N SER A 106 7.41 1.77 9.02
CA SER A 106 6.56 2.31 7.95
C SER A 106 6.34 1.34 6.77
N PRO A 107 7.39 0.72 6.19
CA PRO A 107 7.18 -0.23 5.09
C PRO A 107 6.38 -1.45 5.51
N ARG A 108 6.51 -1.92 6.75
CA ARG A 108 5.77 -3.06 7.26
C ARG A 108 4.30 -2.72 7.53
N ALA A 109 4.03 -1.54 8.09
CA ALA A 109 2.66 -1.05 8.25
C ALA A 109 1.93 -0.94 6.90
N ALA A 110 2.63 -0.44 5.86
CA ALA A 110 2.10 -0.39 4.50
C ALA A 110 1.84 -1.79 3.90
N GLN A 111 2.74 -2.75 4.11
CA GLN A 111 2.50 -4.14 3.67
C GLN A 111 1.28 -4.77 4.36
N ALA A 112 1.09 -4.50 5.64
CA ALA A 112 -0.01 -5.04 6.42
C ALA A 112 -1.39 -4.64 5.86
N THR A 113 -1.55 -3.43 5.27
CA THR A 113 -2.81 -3.04 4.63
C THR A 113 -3.12 -3.88 3.39
N TYR A 114 -2.11 -4.28 2.63
CA TYR A 114 -2.31 -5.17 1.49
C TYR A 114 -2.56 -6.62 1.91
N CYS A 115 -2.01 -7.07 3.04
CA CYS A 115 -2.37 -8.37 3.62
C CYS A 115 -3.83 -8.37 4.09
N ALA A 116 -4.35 -7.24 4.56
CA ALA A 116 -5.78 -7.09 4.84
C ALA A 116 -6.62 -6.97 3.57
N ASP A 117 -6.08 -6.39 2.49
CA ASP A 117 -6.71 -6.30 1.16
C ASP A 117 -6.97 -7.69 0.55
N ASP A 118 -6.08 -8.67 0.76
CA ASP A 118 -6.30 -10.06 0.36
C ASP A 118 -7.60 -10.65 0.92
N GLN A 119 -8.14 -10.02 1.98
CA GLN A 119 -9.38 -10.39 2.65
C GLN A 119 -10.49 -9.31 2.49
N ASN A 120 -10.33 -8.38 1.52
CA ASN A 120 -11.24 -7.27 1.26
C ASN A 120 -11.42 -6.33 2.46
N LYS A 121 -10.35 -6.11 3.27
CA LYS A 121 -10.36 -5.30 4.48
C LYS A 121 -9.31 -4.17 4.46
N TYR A 122 -8.92 -3.71 3.26
CA TYR A 122 -7.93 -2.64 3.12
C TYR A 122 -8.30 -1.40 3.93
N TRP A 123 -9.48 -0.84 3.70
CA TRP A 123 -9.87 0.45 4.28
C TRP A 123 -10.18 0.36 5.78
N GLU A 124 -10.73 -0.76 6.26
CA GLU A 124 -10.92 -0.98 7.69
C GLU A 124 -9.56 -1.07 8.39
N TYR A 125 -8.60 -1.76 7.79
CA TYR A 125 -7.27 -1.89 8.34
C TYR A 125 -6.50 -0.55 8.29
N HIS A 126 -6.56 0.17 7.16
CA HIS A 126 -6.04 1.53 7.01
C HIS A 126 -6.56 2.47 8.09
N ASN A 127 -7.86 2.47 8.35
CA ASN A 127 -8.48 3.29 9.39
C ASN A 127 -8.00 2.88 10.79
N SER A 128 -7.85 1.57 11.05
CA SER A 128 -7.34 1.06 12.33
C SER A 128 -5.92 1.56 12.60
N LEU A 129 -5.05 1.57 11.58
CA LEU A 129 -3.68 2.07 11.72
C LEU A 129 -3.66 3.57 12.10
N TYR A 130 -4.38 4.43 11.38
CA TYR A 130 -4.41 5.85 11.70
C TYR A 130 -5.11 6.16 13.02
N THR A 131 -6.15 5.41 13.38
CA THR A 131 -6.83 5.56 14.69
C THR A 131 -5.92 5.16 15.85
N SER A 132 -5.02 4.20 15.63
CA SER A 132 -4.10 3.67 16.65
C SER A 132 -2.71 4.29 16.58
N GLN A 133 -2.47 5.24 15.67
CA GLN A 133 -1.14 5.85 15.50
C GLN A 133 -0.68 6.55 16.77
N GLU A 134 0.57 6.32 17.14
CA GLU A 134 1.23 7.05 18.22
C GLU A 134 2.20 8.11 17.65
N PRO A 135 2.43 9.23 18.37
CA PRO A 135 3.19 10.35 17.82
C PRO A 135 4.66 10.06 17.51
N LYS A 136 5.24 9.03 18.17
CA LYS A 136 6.66 8.74 18.05
C LYS A 136 6.91 7.63 17.02
N ILE A 137 7.73 7.93 16.03
CA ILE A 137 8.19 6.98 15.01
C ILE A 137 8.98 5.85 15.67
N ASP A 138 8.76 4.61 15.22
CA ASP A 138 9.49 3.39 15.63
C ASP A 138 9.49 3.13 17.14
N ASN A 139 8.43 3.53 17.85
CA ASN A 139 8.27 3.26 19.28
C ASN A 139 7.62 1.90 19.60
N GLY A 140 7.34 1.12 18.55
CA GLY A 140 6.73 -0.21 18.65
C GLY A 140 5.22 -0.24 18.41
N TRP A 141 4.53 0.90 18.22
CA TRP A 141 3.09 0.92 17.95
C TRP A 141 2.72 0.22 16.63
N ALA A 142 3.63 0.26 15.62
CA ALA A 142 3.51 -0.42 14.35
C ALA A 142 4.47 -1.64 14.24
N SER A 143 4.85 -2.24 15.37
CA SER A 143 5.61 -3.50 15.37
C SER A 143 4.79 -4.65 14.76
N SER A 144 5.47 -5.71 14.31
CA SER A 144 4.79 -6.88 13.72
C SER A 144 3.69 -7.43 14.63
N GLU A 145 3.93 -7.50 15.95
CA GLU A 145 2.96 -7.99 16.93
C GLU A 145 1.73 -7.08 16.99
N ARG A 146 1.93 -5.76 16.96
CA ARG A 146 0.83 -4.79 16.97
C ARG A 146 0.03 -4.83 15.68
N LEU A 147 0.70 -4.93 14.52
CA LEU A 147 0.04 -5.07 13.23
C LEU A 147 -0.83 -6.33 13.18
N LYS A 148 -0.34 -7.47 13.72
CA LYS A 148 -1.14 -8.70 13.83
C LYS A 148 -2.32 -8.54 14.81
N ALA A 149 -2.14 -7.78 15.90
CA ALA A 149 -3.24 -7.50 16.83
C ALA A 149 -4.36 -6.70 16.16
N PHE A 150 -4.04 -5.69 15.34
CA PHE A 150 -5.06 -4.94 14.57
C PHE A 150 -5.82 -5.83 13.58
N ALA A 151 -5.13 -6.78 12.95
CA ALA A 151 -5.77 -7.75 12.06
C ALA A 151 -6.74 -8.68 12.83
N PHE A 152 -6.33 -9.12 14.01
CA PHE A 152 -7.18 -9.93 14.89
C PHE A 152 -8.44 -9.17 15.33
N ASP A 153 -8.30 -7.90 15.73
CA ASP A 153 -9.42 -7.06 16.14
C ASP A 153 -10.44 -6.81 15.01
N LEU A 154 -9.98 -6.87 13.75
CA LEU A 154 -10.82 -6.78 12.55
C LEU A 154 -11.40 -8.14 12.10
N ASN A 155 -11.18 -9.21 12.88
CA ASN A 155 -11.61 -10.57 12.59
C ASN A 155 -11.09 -11.12 11.24
N LEU A 156 -9.85 -10.79 10.88
CA LEU A 156 -9.20 -11.34 9.71
C LEU A 156 -8.80 -12.81 9.95
N ASP A 157 -8.67 -13.59 8.86
CA ASP A 157 -8.02 -14.89 8.93
C ASP A 157 -6.53 -14.66 9.28
N MET A 158 -6.16 -15.08 10.49
CA MET A 158 -4.84 -14.83 11.03
C MET A 158 -3.75 -15.72 10.44
N GLU A 159 -4.09 -16.88 9.89
CA GLU A 159 -3.15 -17.75 9.19
C GLU A 159 -2.71 -17.06 7.88
N MET A 160 -3.67 -16.63 7.07
CA MET A 160 -3.41 -15.89 5.83
C MET A 160 -2.68 -14.58 6.10
N PHE A 161 -3.11 -13.80 7.09
CA PHE A 161 -2.51 -12.51 7.40
C PHE A 161 -1.06 -12.64 7.88
N ASN A 162 -0.79 -13.59 8.77
CA ASN A 162 0.55 -13.83 9.30
C ASN A 162 1.51 -14.31 8.21
N GLU A 163 1.09 -15.27 7.37
CA GLU A 163 1.89 -15.74 6.23
C GLU A 163 2.24 -14.59 5.29
N CYS A 164 1.26 -13.77 4.92
CA CYS A 164 1.45 -12.60 4.06
C CYS A 164 2.45 -11.61 4.65
N LEU A 165 2.28 -11.23 5.92
CA LEU A 165 3.11 -10.21 6.58
C LEU A 165 4.53 -10.72 6.87
N ASP A 166 4.67 -11.97 7.33
CA ASP A 166 5.96 -12.55 7.70
C ASP A 166 6.80 -12.92 6.46
N SER A 167 6.17 -13.26 5.34
CA SER A 167 6.85 -13.47 4.05
C SER A 167 7.23 -12.17 3.34
N GLU A 168 6.79 -11.01 3.86
CA GLU A 168 6.97 -9.70 3.21
C GLU A 168 6.38 -9.65 1.78
N LYS A 169 5.26 -10.36 1.56
CA LYS A 169 4.59 -10.54 0.25
C LYS A 169 4.48 -9.23 -0.55
N TYR A 170 4.18 -8.12 0.10
CA TYR A 170 3.96 -6.83 -0.56
C TYR A 170 5.14 -5.86 -0.49
N SER A 171 6.35 -6.33 -0.13
CA SER A 171 7.55 -5.48 -0.03
C SER A 171 7.86 -4.74 -1.33
N LYS A 172 7.82 -5.43 -2.47
CA LYS A 172 8.06 -4.83 -3.80
C LYS A 172 7.00 -3.80 -4.19
N ARG A 173 5.72 -4.05 -3.82
CA ARG A 173 4.60 -3.13 -4.04
C ARG A 173 4.81 -1.81 -3.30
N VAL A 174 5.15 -1.86 -2.02
CA VAL A 174 5.44 -0.68 -1.19
C VAL A 174 6.66 0.09 -1.69
N GLN A 175 7.72 -0.62 -2.13
CA GLN A 175 8.90 0.01 -2.73
C GLN A 175 8.55 0.74 -4.04
N TYR A 176 7.77 0.11 -4.92
CA TYR A 176 7.28 0.73 -6.16
C TYR A 176 6.47 1.99 -5.87
N ASN A 177 5.50 1.93 -4.97
CA ASN A 177 4.67 3.07 -4.57
C ASN A 177 5.52 4.23 -4.02
N SER A 178 6.48 3.92 -3.15
CA SER A 178 7.42 4.91 -2.62
C SER A 178 8.30 5.53 -3.72
N GLN A 179 8.63 4.77 -4.76
CA GLN A 179 9.34 5.30 -5.92
C GLN A 179 8.43 6.21 -6.76
N GLN A 180 7.16 5.82 -6.98
CA GLN A 180 6.17 6.68 -7.64
C GLN A 180 6.01 8.03 -6.95
N ALA A 181 6.01 8.07 -5.61
CA ALA A 181 5.98 9.33 -4.87
C ALA A 181 7.15 10.24 -5.23
N ARG A 182 8.38 9.71 -5.26
CA ARG A 182 9.59 10.47 -5.60
C ARG A 182 9.58 10.96 -7.04
N ASP A 183 9.21 10.09 -7.98
CA ASP A 183 9.19 10.37 -9.42
C ASP A 183 8.16 11.46 -9.76
N ASN A 184 7.07 11.54 -9.00
CA ASN A 184 6.05 12.58 -9.12
C ASN A 184 6.34 13.83 -8.25
N GLY A 185 7.54 13.95 -7.69
CA GLY A 185 7.98 15.14 -6.97
C GLY A 185 7.34 15.34 -5.59
N VAL A 186 6.77 14.27 -4.99
CA VAL A 186 6.28 14.30 -3.60
C VAL A 186 7.48 14.37 -2.67
N ARG A 187 7.56 15.42 -1.85
CA ARG A 187 8.71 15.68 -0.96
C ARG A 187 8.47 15.33 0.50
N GLY A 188 7.26 14.91 0.83
CA GLY A 188 6.84 14.56 2.19
C GLY A 188 5.40 14.12 2.24
N THR A 189 4.96 13.63 3.38
CA THR A 189 3.60 13.11 3.59
C THR A 189 2.82 13.97 4.60
N PRO A 190 1.50 14.09 4.41
CA PRO A 190 0.78 13.65 3.22
C PRO A 190 1.09 14.55 2.01
N GLY A 191 1.10 13.97 0.82
CA GLY A 191 1.12 14.70 -0.44
C GLY A 191 -0.08 14.28 -1.29
N PHE A 192 -0.71 15.21 -1.98
CA PHE A 192 -1.93 14.93 -2.72
C PHE A 192 -1.83 15.41 -4.17
N PHE A 193 -2.51 14.67 -5.04
CA PHE A 193 -2.90 15.14 -6.35
C PHE A 193 -4.42 15.02 -6.49
N ILE A 194 -5.06 16.11 -6.89
CA ILE A 194 -6.46 16.12 -7.27
C ILE A 194 -6.51 16.12 -8.78
N VAL A 195 -7.15 15.10 -9.35
CA VAL A 195 -7.15 14.82 -10.79
C VAL A 195 -8.60 14.75 -11.28
N ASP A 196 -8.95 15.56 -12.29
CA ASP A 196 -10.27 15.52 -12.92
C ASP A 196 -10.32 14.54 -14.11
N SER A 197 -11.51 14.41 -14.71
CA SER A 197 -11.77 13.54 -15.87
C SER A 197 -11.00 13.94 -17.13
N ASP A 198 -10.55 15.19 -17.25
CA ASP A 198 -9.74 15.71 -18.36
C ASP A 198 -8.23 15.58 -18.09
N TYR A 199 -7.86 14.88 -16.99
CA TYR A 199 -6.48 14.69 -16.53
C TYR A 199 -5.76 15.96 -16.09
N ASN A 200 -6.49 17.08 -15.83
CA ASN A 200 -5.91 18.20 -15.16
C ASN A 200 -5.61 17.81 -13.71
N GLN A 201 -4.44 18.22 -13.22
CA GLN A 201 -4.02 17.84 -11.87
C GLN A 201 -3.56 19.04 -11.04
N THR A 202 -3.95 19.06 -9.79
CA THR A 202 -3.50 20.05 -8.79
C THR A 202 -2.80 19.33 -7.66
N GLN A 203 -1.55 19.71 -7.39
CA GLN A 203 -0.76 19.15 -6.30
C GLN A 203 -0.98 19.95 -5.01
N ILE A 204 -1.17 19.26 -3.88
CA ILE A 204 -1.27 19.83 -2.54
C ILE A 204 -0.22 19.13 -1.65
N GLY A 205 0.59 19.93 -0.93
CA GLY A 205 1.55 19.39 0.04
C GLY A 205 1.10 19.60 1.47
N GLY A 206 1.30 18.56 2.29
CA GLY A 206 1.02 18.57 3.72
C GLY A 206 -0.46 18.48 4.10
N ALA A 207 -0.71 18.38 5.40
CA ALA A 207 -2.07 18.28 5.97
C ALA A 207 -2.77 19.64 5.91
N GLN A 208 -3.24 20.02 4.73
CA GLN A 208 -4.01 21.25 4.56
C GLN A 208 -5.42 21.13 5.17
N PRO A 209 -6.00 22.23 5.65
CA PRO A 209 -7.36 22.24 6.16
C PRO A 209 -8.39 21.98 5.04
N PHE A 210 -9.57 21.51 5.43
CA PHE A 210 -10.67 21.18 4.51
C PHE A 210 -10.98 22.29 3.48
N SER A 211 -10.93 23.57 3.89
CA SER A 211 -11.23 24.71 3.02
C SER A 211 -10.30 24.81 1.79
N VAL A 212 -9.08 24.30 1.88
CA VAL A 212 -8.15 24.25 0.73
C VAL A 212 -8.62 23.20 -0.29
N PHE A 213 -8.96 22.00 0.18
CA PHE A 213 -9.52 20.93 -0.65
C PHE A 213 -10.85 21.35 -1.25
N GLN A 214 -11.76 21.90 -0.42
CA GLN A 214 -13.08 22.37 -0.84
C GLN A 214 -12.96 23.34 -2.02
N LYS A 215 -12.13 24.37 -1.90
CA LYS A 215 -11.96 25.37 -2.96
C LYS A 215 -11.52 24.74 -4.30
N ILE A 216 -10.65 23.74 -4.26
CA ILE A 216 -10.15 23.07 -5.47
C ILE A 216 -11.23 22.15 -6.01
N LEU A 217 -11.83 21.31 -5.18
CA LEU A 217 -12.86 20.37 -5.59
C LEU A 217 -14.09 21.09 -6.17
N ASP A 218 -14.56 22.16 -5.52
CA ASP A 218 -15.70 22.97 -6.02
C ASP A 218 -15.40 23.66 -7.37
N SER A 219 -14.13 23.89 -7.69
CA SER A 219 -13.75 24.47 -9.00
C SER A 219 -13.64 23.45 -10.13
N MET A 220 -13.64 22.15 -9.81
CA MET A 220 -13.52 21.03 -10.76
C MET A 220 -14.86 20.32 -11.02
N ILE A 221 -15.89 20.54 -10.16
CA ILE A 221 -17.25 20.03 -10.30
C ILE A 221 -18.09 20.96 -11.19
#